data_b0fd73cf81d4608a761b93194583bac1
#
_entry.id   b0fd73cf81d4608a761b93194583bac1
#
_cell.length_a   1.000
_cell.length_b   1.000
_cell.length_c   1.000
_cell.angle_alpha   90.00
_cell.angle_beta   90.00
_cell.angle_gamma   90.00
#
_symmetry.space_group_name_H-M   'P 1'
#
loop_
_entity.id
_entity.type
_entity.pdbx_description
1 polymer ?
#
loop_
_entity_poly.entity_id
_entity_poly.type
_entity_poly.pdbx_seq_one_letter_code
_entity_poly.pdbx_strand_id
1 'polypeptide(L)'
;MDPDPEFLFIASIDFLTIFNALTLLALLICSALVSGTEVAFFSLSQTDLNELSKNKKEENIVVNLLQKPRKLLATILITNNFINILIVLLFASLAETLFGTFNKRVNLYFFSYPIRFFLEIVLVTFLILLFGEVLPKVYASR
;
A
#
# COMPACT_ATOMS: atom_id res chain seq x y z
N MET A 1 1.08 -43.22 6.74
CA MET A 1 1.61 -42.48 5.60
C MET A 1 1.33 -41.01 5.94
N ASP A 2 2.34 -40.31 6.47
CA ASP A 2 2.17 -38.89 6.79
C ASP A 2 2.03 -38.13 5.48
N PRO A 3 1.06 -37.21 5.36
CA PRO A 3 0.91 -36.42 4.15
C PRO A 3 2.15 -35.56 3.95
N ASP A 4 2.58 -35.45 2.69
CA ASP A 4 3.74 -34.67 2.33
C ASP A 4 3.62 -33.23 2.86
N PRO A 5 4.70 -32.62 3.40
CA PRO A 5 4.66 -31.27 3.97
C PRO A 5 4.23 -30.23 2.94
N GLU A 6 4.45 -30.46 1.65
CA GLU A 6 3.95 -29.60 0.56
C GLU A 6 2.42 -29.68 0.42
N PHE A 7 1.84 -30.86 0.59
CA PHE A 7 0.39 -31.03 0.52
C PHE A 7 -0.32 -30.37 1.70
N LEU A 8 0.28 -30.42 2.91
CA LEU A 8 -0.24 -29.74 4.09
C LEU A 8 -0.17 -28.21 3.94
N PHE A 9 0.86 -27.70 3.28
CA PHE A 9 0.98 -26.27 2.99
C PHE A 9 -0.07 -25.79 1.99
N ILE A 10 -0.33 -26.56 0.94
CA ILE A 10 -1.35 -26.24 -0.07
C ILE A 10 -2.77 -26.38 0.52
N ALA A 11 -3.01 -27.36 1.37
CA ALA A 11 -4.30 -27.56 2.03
C ALA A 11 -4.64 -26.47 3.08
N SER A 12 -3.64 -25.72 3.55
CA SER A 12 -3.83 -24.61 4.50
C SER A 12 -4.19 -23.27 3.84
N ILE A 13 -4.20 -23.21 2.50
CA ILE A 13 -4.64 -22.01 1.77
C ILE A 13 -6.17 -22.03 1.69
N ASP A 14 -6.80 -21.59 2.76
CA ASP A 14 -8.25 -21.42 2.83
C ASP A 14 -8.72 -20.26 1.94
N PHE A 15 -9.99 -20.32 1.53
CA PHE A 15 -10.66 -19.22 0.79
C PHE A 15 -10.41 -17.85 1.44
N LEU A 16 -10.38 -17.79 2.77
CA LEU A 16 -10.12 -16.57 3.51
C LEU A 16 -8.69 -16.02 3.26
N THR A 17 -7.70 -16.90 3.18
CA THR A 17 -6.31 -16.51 2.87
C THR A 17 -6.18 -15.91 1.48
N ILE A 18 -6.83 -16.51 0.49
CA ILE A 18 -6.86 -15.99 -0.88
C ILE A 18 -7.58 -14.64 -0.91
N PHE A 19 -8.72 -14.53 -0.25
CA PHE A 19 -9.47 -13.27 -0.16
C PHE A 19 -8.64 -12.16 0.49
N ASN A 20 -7.95 -12.44 1.59
CA ASN A 20 -7.05 -11.49 2.26
C ASN A 20 -5.88 -11.07 1.36
N ALA A 21 -5.30 -12.00 0.61
CA ALA A 21 -4.21 -11.70 -0.33
C ALA A 21 -4.68 -10.80 -1.49
N LEU A 22 -5.86 -11.07 -2.05
CA LEU A 22 -6.46 -10.23 -3.09
C LEU A 22 -6.81 -8.84 -2.57
N THR A 23 -7.33 -8.75 -1.35
CA THR A 23 -7.64 -7.46 -0.69
C THR A 23 -6.36 -6.67 -0.44
N LEU A 24 -5.28 -7.33 -0.01
CA LEU A 24 -3.97 -6.71 0.17
C LEU A 24 -3.45 -6.12 -1.15
N LEU A 25 -3.53 -6.89 -2.23
CA LEU A 25 -3.14 -6.44 -3.56
C LEU A 25 -3.97 -5.22 -4.01
N ALA A 26 -5.28 -5.25 -3.80
CA ALA A 26 -6.16 -4.12 -4.10
C ALA A 26 -5.79 -2.86 -3.31
N LEU A 27 -5.49 -2.99 -2.01
CA LEU A 27 -5.04 -1.88 -1.17
C LEU A 27 -3.69 -1.30 -1.63
N LEU A 28 -2.75 -2.14 -2.06
CA LEU A 28 -1.47 -1.68 -2.63
C LEU A 28 -1.70 -0.89 -3.92
N ILE A 29 -2.58 -1.33 -4.80
CA ILE A 29 -2.97 -0.60 -6.01
C ILE A 29 -3.62 0.74 -5.63
N CYS A 30 -4.54 0.76 -4.67
CA CYS A 30 -5.15 2.00 -4.18
C CYS A 30 -4.11 2.97 -3.62
N SER A 31 -3.17 2.49 -2.81
CA SER A 31 -2.06 3.30 -2.28
C SER A 31 -1.22 3.89 -3.41
N ALA A 32 -0.89 3.07 -4.41
CA ALA A 32 -0.15 3.50 -5.59
C ALA A 32 -0.87 4.61 -6.37
N LEU A 33 -2.18 4.46 -6.59
CA LEU A 33 -2.98 5.47 -7.30
C LEU A 33 -3.06 6.79 -6.51
N VAL A 34 -3.29 6.73 -5.20
CA VAL A 34 -3.35 7.92 -4.34
C VAL A 34 -1.99 8.63 -4.32
N SER A 35 -0.90 7.88 -4.19
CA SER A 35 0.47 8.42 -4.18
C SER A 35 0.87 9.04 -5.54
N GLY A 36 0.50 8.39 -6.65
CA GLY A 36 0.72 8.92 -8.00
C GLY A 36 -0.11 10.17 -8.27
N THR A 37 -1.33 10.25 -7.73
CA THR A 37 -2.21 11.41 -7.85
C THR A 37 -1.58 12.67 -7.26
N GLU A 38 -0.86 12.55 -6.14
CA GLU A 38 -0.13 13.68 -5.55
C GLU A 38 0.82 14.32 -6.56
N VAL A 39 1.68 13.52 -7.17
CA VAL A 39 2.65 14.01 -8.16
C VAL A 39 1.95 14.54 -9.41
N ALA A 40 0.94 13.82 -9.92
CA ALA A 40 0.20 14.23 -11.11
C ALA A 40 -0.48 15.60 -10.94
N PHE A 41 -1.16 15.84 -9.82
CA PHE A 41 -1.81 17.13 -9.58
C PHE A 41 -0.83 18.27 -9.41
N PHE A 42 0.29 18.05 -8.71
CA PHE A 42 1.25 19.13 -8.43
C PHE A 42 2.30 19.32 -9.52
N SER A 43 2.34 18.47 -10.55
CA SER A 43 3.17 18.67 -11.75
C SER A 43 2.48 19.47 -12.86
N LEU A 44 1.17 19.73 -12.75
CA LEU A 44 0.43 20.51 -13.74
C LEU A 44 0.91 21.96 -13.79
N SER A 45 1.28 22.40 -14.99
CA SER A 45 1.68 23.80 -15.25
C SER A 45 0.46 24.71 -15.41
N GLN A 46 0.68 26.05 -15.33
CA GLN A 46 -0.39 27.02 -15.58
C GLN A 46 -0.92 26.96 -17.03
N THR A 47 -0.09 26.54 -17.97
CA THR A 47 -0.50 26.31 -19.37
C THR A 47 -1.46 25.13 -19.47
N ASP A 48 -1.15 24.02 -18.79
CA ASP A 48 -2.02 22.84 -18.77
C ASP A 48 -3.37 23.15 -18.13
N LEU A 49 -3.36 23.94 -17.05
CA LEU A 49 -4.59 24.39 -16.38
C LEU A 49 -5.45 25.30 -17.29
N ASN A 50 -4.82 26.16 -18.09
CA ASN A 50 -5.52 27.03 -19.04
C ASN A 50 -6.08 26.25 -20.25
N GLU A 51 -5.39 25.22 -20.69
CA GLU A 51 -5.91 24.31 -21.73
C GLU A 51 -7.07 23.47 -21.19
N LEU A 52 -6.91 22.93 -20.00
CA LEU A 52 -7.98 22.24 -19.29
C LEU A 52 -9.21 23.16 -19.12
N SER A 53 -9.08 24.43 -18.84
CA SER A 53 -10.20 25.37 -18.65
C SER A 53 -11.00 25.70 -19.91
N LYS A 54 -10.58 25.31 -21.09
CA LYS A 54 -11.30 25.52 -22.35
C LYS A 54 -12.32 24.42 -22.69
N ASN A 55 -12.20 23.20 -22.18
CA ASN A 55 -13.10 22.06 -22.42
C ASN A 55 -14.14 21.90 -21.29
N LYS A 56 -15.39 22.01 -21.58
CA LYS A 56 -16.48 22.49 -20.70
C LYS A 56 -17.07 21.55 -19.62
N LYS A 57 -16.62 20.34 -19.38
CA LYS A 57 -17.35 19.45 -18.42
C LYS A 57 -16.51 18.76 -17.31
N GLU A 58 -15.32 18.29 -17.62
CA GLU A 58 -14.50 17.55 -16.61
C GLU A 58 -13.53 18.47 -15.88
N GLU A 59 -13.30 19.64 -16.41
CA GLU A 59 -12.34 20.67 -16.03
C GLU A 59 -12.58 21.32 -14.70
N ASN A 60 -13.84 21.57 -14.39
CA ASN A 60 -14.21 22.27 -13.18
C ASN A 60 -13.79 21.53 -11.91
N ILE A 61 -13.67 20.20 -11.97
CA ILE A 61 -13.29 19.38 -10.80
C ILE A 61 -11.79 19.52 -10.52
N VAL A 62 -10.92 19.33 -11.52
CA VAL A 62 -9.47 19.42 -11.36
C VAL A 62 -9.05 20.82 -10.98
N VAL A 63 -9.56 21.82 -11.70
CA VAL A 63 -9.27 23.24 -11.43
C VAL A 63 -9.76 23.64 -10.03
N ASN A 64 -10.98 23.25 -9.65
CA ASN A 64 -11.52 23.53 -8.31
C ASN A 64 -10.73 22.84 -7.19
N LEU A 65 -10.24 21.63 -7.41
CA LEU A 65 -9.38 20.94 -6.44
C LEU A 65 -8.05 21.64 -6.26
N LEU A 66 -7.44 22.11 -7.36
CA LEU A 66 -6.16 22.82 -7.36
C LEU A 66 -6.27 24.27 -6.83
N GLN A 67 -7.47 24.87 -6.82
CA GLN A 67 -7.69 26.16 -6.14
C GLN A 67 -7.54 26.06 -4.61
N LYS A 68 -7.63 24.84 -4.04
CA LYS A 68 -7.47 24.61 -2.60
C LYS A 68 -6.35 23.59 -2.34
N PRO A 69 -5.09 23.91 -2.72
CA PRO A 69 -3.99 22.93 -2.73
C PRO A 69 -3.68 22.35 -1.35
N ARG A 70 -3.81 23.14 -0.28
CA ARG A 70 -3.60 22.65 1.10
C ARG A 70 -4.64 21.60 1.50
N LYS A 71 -5.91 21.81 1.11
CA LYS A 71 -6.98 20.84 1.38
C LYS A 71 -6.78 19.54 0.59
N LEU A 72 -6.43 19.68 -0.69
CA LEU A 72 -6.16 18.57 -1.58
C LEU A 72 -4.99 17.73 -1.04
N LEU A 73 -3.86 18.37 -0.71
CA LEU A 73 -2.69 17.70 -0.16
C LEU A 73 -3.00 16.99 1.16
N ALA A 74 -3.71 17.63 2.08
CA ALA A 74 -4.11 17.03 3.35
C ALA A 74 -5.00 15.80 3.13
N THR A 75 -5.95 15.86 2.20
CA THR A 75 -6.83 14.74 1.88
C THR A 75 -6.04 13.56 1.30
N ILE A 76 -5.14 13.81 0.35
CA ILE A 76 -4.28 12.78 -0.25
C ILE A 76 -3.41 12.13 0.83
N LEU A 77 -2.76 12.93 1.68
CA LEU A 77 -1.89 12.45 2.75
C LEU A 77 -2.64 11.58 3.78
N ILE A 78 -3.81 12.04 4.23
CA ILE A 78 -4.64 11.29 5.19
C ILE A 78 -5.11 9.99 4.56
N THR A 79 -5.59 10.03 3.32
CA THR A 79 -6.06 8.84 2.60
C THR A 79 -4.94 7.82 2.42
N ASN A 80 -3.76 8.27 1.99
CA ASN A 80 -2.60 7.38 1.81
C ASN A 80 -2.18 6.73 3.12
N ASN A 81 -2.07 7.51 4.22
CA ASN A 81 -1.74 6.97 5.53
C ASN A 81 -2.79 5.97 6.04
N PHE A 82 -4.07 6.24 5.80
CA PHE A 82 -5.14 5.32 6.19
C PHE A 82 -5.05 3.98 5.42
N ILE A 83 -4.81 4.03 4.11
CA ILE A 83 -4.61 2.84 3.29
C ILE A 83 -3.37 2.06 3.78
N ASN A 84 -2.26 2.74 4.08
CA ASN A 84 -1.04 2.10 4.57
C ASN A 84 -1.26 1.38 5.91
N ILE A 85 -2.05 1.95 6.82
CA ILE A 85 -2.44 1.28 8.07
C ILE A 85 -3.25 0.00 7.78
N LEU A 86 -4.21 0.06 6.86
CA LEU A 86 -4.99 -1.13 6.46
C LEU A 86 -4.10 -2.22 5.85
N ILE A 87 -3.11 -1.84 5.02
CA ILE A 87 -2.12 -2.78 4.45
C ILE A 87 -1.35 -3.48 5.57
N VAL A 88 -0.84 -2.73 6.56
CA VAL A 88 -0.09 -3.30 7.68
C VAL A 88 -0.93 -4.29 8.48
N LEU A 89 -2.17 -3.93 8.82
CA LEU A 89 -3.07 -4.79 9.58
C LEU A 89 -3.43 -6.07 8.82
N LEU A 90 -3.72 -5.95 7.53
CA LEU A 90 -4.07 -7.09 6.69
C LEU A 90 -2.86 -7.98 6.44
N PHE A 91 -1.68 -7.38 6.23
CA PHE A 91 -0.43 -8.11 6.06
C PHE A 91 -0.07 -8.91 7.32
N ALA A 92 -0.22 -8.32 8.52
CA ALA A 92 0.02 -9.02 9.78
C ALA A 92 -0.88 -10.25 9.93
N SER A 93 -2.16 -10.12 9.58
CA SER A 93 -3.10 -11.26 9.58
C SER A 93 -2.70 -12.34 8.58
N LEU A 94 -2.28 -11.95 7.38
CA LEU A 94 -1.84 -12.89 6.34
C LEU A 94 -0.51 -13.56 6.71
N ALA A 95 0.43 -12.80 7.27
CA ALA A 95 1.72 -13.30 7.72
C ALA A 95 1.60 -14.33 8.84
N GLU A 96 0.60 -14.20 9.71
CA GLU A 96 0.30 -15.20 10.72
C GLU A 96 -0.07 -16.55 10.12
N THR A 97 -0.83 -16.55 9.05
CA THR A 97 -1.22 -17.76 8.34
C THR A 97 -0.04 -18.38 7.56
N LEU A 98 0.74 -17.55 6.87
CA LEU A 98 1.82 -18.00 5.99
C LEU A 98 3.12 -18.35 6.75
N PHE A 99 3.46 -17.60 7.77
CA PHE A 99 4.74 -17.70 8.49
C PHE A 99 4.60 -18.21 9.94
N GLY A 100 3.46 -18.82 10.30
CA GLY A 100 3.17 -19.28 11.65
C GLY A 100 4.22 -20.24 12.26
N THR A 101 4.97 -20.93 11.41
CA THR A 101 6.05 -21.85 11.80
C THR A 101 7.37 -21.15 12.17
N PHE A 102 7.58 -19.88 11.80
CA PHE A 102 8.81 -19.13 12.06
C PHE A 102 8.83 -18.46 13.44
N ASN A 103 8.44 -19.17 14.48
CA ASN A 103 8.36 -18.59 15.82
C ASN A 103 9.69 -18.76 16.62
N LYS A 104 10.84 -18.55 15.98
CA LYS A 104 12.14 -18.50 16.69
C LYS A 104 12.33 -17.14 17.34
N ARG A 105 12.58 -17.13 18.65
CA ARG A 105 12.89 -15.91 19.40
C ARG A 105 14.38 -15.63 19.33
N VAL A 106 14.74 -14.40 19.03
CA VAL A 106 16.11 -13.88 19.17
C VAL A 106 16.24 -13.27 20.56
N ASN A 107 17.10 -13.86 21.39
CA ASN A 107 17.48 -13.25 22.66
C ASN A 107 18.53 -12.18 22.40
N LEU A 108 18.11 -10.94 22.19
CA LEU A 108 19.00 -9.80 22.41
C LEU A 108 19.01 -9.49 23.91
N TYR A 109 20.17 -9.14 24.45
CA TYR A 109 20.49 -9.01 25.89
C TYR A 109 19.42 -8.34 26.78
N PHE A 110 18.50 -7.57 26.21
CA PHE A 110 17.42 -6.86 26.91
C PHE A 110 16.00 -7.18 26.43
N PHE A 111 15.80 -7.71 25.20
CA PHE A 111 14.48 -7.91 24.62
C PHE A 111 14.43 -9.22 23.86
N SER A 112 13.45 -10.04 24.18
CA SER A 112 13.17 -11.28 23.46
C SER A 112 12.04 -11.06 22.46
N TYR A 113 12.40 -10.70 21.22
CA TYR A 113 11.44 -10.53 20.14
C TYR A 113 11.42 -11.73 19.20
N PRO A 114 10.26 -12.14 18.67
CA PRO A 114 10.20 -13.15 17.63
C PRO A 114 10.80 -12.61 16.33
N ILE A 115 11.70 -13.35 15.69
CA ILE A 115 12.31 -13.00 14.39
C ILE A 115 11.23 -12.69 13.35
N ARG A 116 10.14 -13.41 13.40
CA ARG A 116 8.94 -13.22 12.58
C ARG A 116 8.48 -11.76 12.59
N PHE A 117 8.33 -11.16 13.78
CA PHE A 117 7.86 -9.78 13.93
C PHE A 117 8.76 -8.77 13.19
N PHE A 118 10.08 -8.95 13.28
CA PHE A 118 11.01 -8.10 12.53
C PHE A 118 10.88 -8.29 11.02
N LEU A 119 10.79 -9.53 10.56
CA LEU A 119 10.61 -9.82 9.13
C LEU A 119 9.30 -9.25 8.59
N GLU A 120 8.22 -9.35 9.34
CA GLU A 120 6.92 -8.78 8.98
C GLU A 120 7.00 -7.26 8.81
N ILE A 121 7.57 -6.56 9.80
CA ILE A 121 7.71 -5.09 9.74
C ILE A 121 8.58 -4.68 8.57
N VAL A 122 9.74 -5.28 8.41
CA VAL A 122 10.68 -4.93 7.33
C VAL A 122 10.03 -5.20 5.97
N LEU A 123 9.40 -6.35 5.79
CA LEU A 123 8.80 -6.72 4.52
C LEU A 123 7.61 -5.84 4.16
N VAL A 124 6.68 -5.61 5.08
CA VAL A 124 5.52 -4.76 4.81
C VAL A 124 5.92 -3.31 4.56
N THR A 125 6.87 -2.79 5.33
CA THR A 125 7.40 -1.44 5.12
C THR A 125 8.04 -1.32 3.74
N PHE A 126 8.84 -2.30 3.33
CA PHE A 126 9.44 -2.34 2.00
C PHE A 126 8.38 -2.38 0.89
N LEU A 127 7.34 -3.21 1.03
CA LEU A 127 6.23 -3.29 0.06
C LEU A 127 5.49 -1.96 -0.07
N ILE A 128 5.16 -1.32 1.06
CA ILE A 128 4.47 -0.02 1.07
C ILE A 128 5.34 1.05 0.41
N LEU A 129 6.60 1.17 0.82
CA LEU A 129 7.50 2.18 0.26
C LEU A 129 7.73 1.96 -1.23
N LEU A 130 7.99 0.73 -1.65
CA LEU A 130 8.30 0.45 -3.05
C LEU A 130 7.06 0.57 -3.95
N PHE A 131 6.00 -0.16 -3.65
CA PHE A 131 4.81 -0.24 -4.51
C PHE A 131 3.76 0.82 -4.23
N GLY A 132 3.64 1.27 -2.98
CA GLY A 132 2.67 2.28 -2.56
C GLY A 132 3.15 3.73 -2.76
N GLU A 133 4.46 3.98 -2.74
CA GLU A 133 4.98 5.35 -2.78
C GLU A 133 6.02 5.60 -3.88
N VAL A 134 7.14 4.88 -3.90
CA VAL A 134 8.28 5.22 -4.77
C VAL A 134 7.95 4.98 -6.24
N LEU A 135 7.53 3.77 -6.60
CA LEU A 135 7.23 3.43 -8.00
C LEU A 135 6.13 4.31 -8.59
N PRO A 136 4.97 4.53 -7.92
CA PRO A 136 3.92 5.38 -8.46
C PRO A 136 4.36 6.83 -8.66
N LYS A 137 5.13 7.39 -7.73
CA LYS A 137 5.65 8.76 -7.83
C LYS A 137 6.65 8.91 -8.96
N VAL A 138 7.53 7.93 -9.15
CA VAL A 138 8.48 7.92 -10.28
C VAL A 138 7.75 7.81 -11.62
N TYR A 139 6.71 6.99 -11.71
CA TYR A 139 5.90 6.90 -12.93
C TYR A 139 5.11 8.16 -13.21
N ALA A 140 4.50 8.78 -12.20
CA ALA A 140 3.69 9.97 -12.35
C ALA A 140 4.53 11.24 -12.65
N SER A 141 5.84 11.23 -12.37
CA SER A 141 6.76 12.35 -12.63
C SER A 141 7.32 12.38 -14.06
N ARG A 142 7.04 11.37 -14.87
CA ARG A 142 7.47 11.28 -16.28
C ARG A 142 6.41 11.80 -17.23
#